data_ec150ddfde7fbdcbd22d2e51a2a39bd1
#
_entry.id   ec150ddfde7fbdcbd22d2e51a2a39bd1
#
_cell.length_a   1.000
_cell.length_b   1.000
_cell.length_c   1.000
_cell.angle_alpha   90.00
_cell.angle_beta   90.00
_cell.angle_gamma   90.00
#
_symmetry.space_group_name_H-M   'P 1'
#
loop_
_entity.id
_entity.type
_entity.pdbx_description
1 polymer ?
#
loop_
_entity_poly.entity_id
_entity_poly.type
_entity_poly.pdbx_seq_one_letter_code
_entity_poly.pdbx_strand_id
1 'polypeptide(L)'
;MPDLRALRDRWLAEWPAALAGWSRFTRLSAPRGCFSAAEAKAEGLTQSFAMIRLDDHAVVINLAQVAELKLEPFALEVLAHEIGHHVYCPADLTDNARLIARLRWGLPTKEHMAGLVGNLYADLLINDRLQRGLGLRLAEVYRALGAGAQDRLWTLYMRVYEILWSQPRGSLAG
;
A
#
# COMPACT_ATOMS: atom_id res chain seq x y z
N MET A 1 -13.81 -10.64 -19.05
CA MET A 1 -12.63 -10.11 -18.35
C MET A 1 -12.69 -8.60 -18.40
N PRO A 2 -12.33 -7.88 -17.34
CA PRO A 2 -12.28 -6.44 -17.39
C PRO A 2 -11.26 -5.98 -18.44
N ASP A 3 -11.53 -4.86 -19.10
CA ASP A 3 -10.57 -4.22 -20.00
C ASP A 3 -9.45 -3.58 -19.16
N LEU A 4 -8.31 -4.28 -19.06
CA LEU A 4 -7.17 -3.83 -18.26
C LEU A 4 -6.52 -2.55 -18.82
N ARG A 5 -6.69 -2.25 -20.11
CA ARG A 5 -6.20 -0.99 -20.69
C ARG A 5 -7.06 0.17 -20.21
N ALA A 6 -8.37 0.02 -20.28
CA ALA A 6 -9.29 1.02 -19.74
C ALA A 6 -9.13 1.19 -18.22
N LEU A 7 -8.83 0.10 -17.49
CA LEU A 7 -8.50 0.17 -16.06
C LEU A 7 -7.23 0.99 -15.81
N ARG A 8 -6.15 0.71 -16.56
CA ARG A 8 -4.91 1.48 -16.48
C ARG A 8 -5.16 2.97 -16.70
N ASP A 9 -5.89 3.32 -17.74
CA ASP A 9 -6.11 4.73 -18.09
C ASP A 9 -6.92 5.46 -17.01
N ARG A 10 -7.91 4.80 -16.41
CA ARG A 10 -8.63 5.34 -15.25
C ARG A 10 -7.70 5.54 -14.04
N TRP A 11 -6.83 4.58 -13.75
CA TRP A 11 -5.90 4.68 -12.63
C TRP A 11 -4.87 5.79 -12.87
N LEU A 12 -4.35 5.92 -14.09
CA LEU A 12 -3.44 7.02 -14.45
C LEU A 12 -4.10 8.40 -14.32
N ALA A 13 -5.41 8.50 -14.55
CA ALA A 13 -6.14 9.75 -14.37
C ALA A 13 -6.17 10.23 -12.91
N GLU A 14 -6.10 9.32 -11.92
CA GLU A 14 -6.04 9.65 -10.50
C GLU A 14 -4.64 10.05 -10.00
N TRP A 15 -3.59 9.83 -10.81
CA TRP A 15 -2.21 10.09 -10.40
C TRP A 15 -1.94 11.53 -9.95
N PRO A 16 -2.40 12.58 -10.66
CA PRO A 16 -2.21 13.96 -10.21
C PRO A 16 -2.86 14.25 -8.85
N ALA A 17 -4.05 13.68 -8.59
CA ALA A 17 -4.75 13.83 -7.33
C ALA A 17 -4.02 13.12 -6.20
N ALA A 18 -3.50 11.91 -6.44
CA ALA A 18 -2.70 11.17 -5.47
C ALA A 18 -1.41 11.91 -5.07
N LEU A 19 -0.70 12.50 -6.03
CA LEU A 19 0.47 13.35 -5.75
C LEU A 19 0.09 14.59 -4.92
N ALA A 20 -0.96 15.31 -5.34
CA ALA A 20 -1.41 16.53 -4.69
C ALA A 20 -1.87 16.29 -3.24
N GLY A 21 -2.41 15.11 -2.93
CA GLY A 21 -2.80 14.71 -1.57
C GLY A 21 -1.65 14.75 -0.57
N TRP A 22 -0.43 14.50 -1.00
CA TRP A 22 0.76 14.59 -0.15
C TRP A 22 1.35 16.00 -0.12
N SER A 23 1.66 16.54 -1.30
CA SER A 23 2.20 17.89 -1.43
C SER A 23 2.16 18.36 -2.89
N ARG A 24 1.87 19.65 -3.10
CA ARG A 24 2.00 20.28 -4.42
C ARG A 24 3.42 20.22 -5.00
N PHE A 25 4.40 19.88 -4.18
CA PHE A 25 5.82 19.81 -4.57
C PHE A 25 6.26 18.36 -4.86
N THR A 26 5.47 17.34 -4.53
CA THR A 26 5.80 15.95 -4.82
C THR A 26 5.90 15.73 -6.33
N ARG A 27 7.01 15.15 -6.77
CA ARG A 27 7.29 14.88 -8.18
C ARG A 27 7.77 13.45 -8.32
N LEU A 28 6.94 12.62 -8.90
CA LEU A 28 7.25 11.24 -9.26
C LEU A 28 6.78 10.99 -10.68
N SER A 29 7.43 10.06 -11.37
CA SER A 29 6.99 9.57 -12.68
C SER A 29 5.65 8.86 -12.57
N ALA A 30 4.87 8.86 -13.65
CA ALA A 30 3.61 8.14 -13.70
C ALA A 30 3.81 6.64 -13.44
N PRO A 31 2.86 5.97 -12.76
CA PRO A 31 2.99 4.57 -12.38
C PRO A 31 3.04 3.64 -13.61
N ARG A 32 3.76 2.52 -13.46
CA ARG A 32 3.85 1.45 -14.45
C ARG A 32 2.75 0.43 -14.20
N GLY A 33 1.82 0.29 -15.14
CA GLY A 33 0.77 -0.73 -15.08
C GLY A 33 1.22 -2.02 -15.78
N CYS A 34 1.27 -3.12 -15.05
CA CYS A 34 1.52 -4.46 -15.55
C CYS A 34 0.20 -5.20 -15.81
N PHE A 35 0.10 -5.88 -16.93
CA PHE A 35 -1.12 -6.57 -17.36
C PHE A 35 -1.12 -8.06 -17.01
N SER A 36 0.00 -8.56 -16.50
CA SER A 36 0.17 -9.96 -16.12
C SER A 36 1.09 -10.11 -14.89
N ALA A 37 0.99 -11.25 -14.22
CA ALA A 37 1.90 -11.60 -13.13
C ALA A 37 3.37 -11.71 -13.59
N ALA A 38 3.61 -12.11 -14.83
CA ALA A 38 4.95 -12.20 -15.39
C ALA A 38 5.58 -10.81 -15.57
N GLU A 39 4.82 -9.83 -16.09
CA GLU A 39 5.28 -8.45 -16.19
C GLU A 39 5.52 -7.84 -14.81
N ALA A 40 4.61 -8.03 -13.87
CA ALA A 40 4.75 -7.55 -12.49
C ALA A 40 6.01 -8.12 -11.83
N LYS A 41 6.27 -9.42 -11.98
CA LYS A 41 7.48 -10.08 -11.47
C LYS A 41 8.76 -9.54 -12.11
N ALA A 42 8.75 -9.22 -13.40
CA ALA A 42 9.89 -8.61 -14.09
C ALA A 42 10.23 -7.21 -13.53
N GLU A 43 9.22 -6.47 -13.06
CA GLU A 43 9.39 -5.18 -12.35
C GLU A 43 9.69 -5.34 -10.85
N GLY A 44 9.83 -6.58 -10.33
CA GLY A 44 10.12 -6.88 -8.93
C GLY A 44 8.89 -7.00 -8.03
N LEU A 45 7.69 -6.81 -8.53
CA LEU A 45 6.44 -6.93 -7.77
C LEU A 45 6.03 -8.41 -7.66
N THR A 46 6.26 -9.02 -6.48
CA THR A 46 6.08 -10.47 -6.28
C THR A 46 5.12 -10.83 -5.15
N GLN A 47 4.90 -9.95 -4.18
CA GLN A 47 4.15 -10.25 -2.95
C GLN A 47 2.92 -9.36 -2.75
N SER A 48 2.74 -8.35 -3.59
CA SER A 48 1.66 -7.38 -3.50
C SER A 48 1.11 -7.09 -4.90
N PHE A 49 -0.02 -6.41 -4.97
CA PHE A 49 -0.61 -5.92 -6.24
C PHE A 49 -0.11 -4.53 -6.63
N ALA A 50 0.52 -3.80 -5.72
CA ALA A 50 1.17 -2.52 -5.97
C ALA A 50 2.42 -2.39 -5.10
N MET A 51 3.38 -1.58 -5.53
CA MET A 51 4.55 -1.18 -4.73
C MET A 51 5.17 0.08 -5.29
N ILE A 52 5.89 0.82 -4.44
CA ILE A 52 6.92 1.76 -4.89
C ILE A 52 8.29 1.16 -4.65
N ARG A 53 9.17 1.24 -5.64
CA ARG A 53 10.58 0.86 -5.47
C ARG A 53 11.34 1.99 -4.78
N LEU A 54 12.08 1.68 -3.73
CA LEU A 54 12.79 2.69 -2.93
C LEU A 54 14.13 3.13 -3.55
N ASP A 55 14.59 2.47 -4.62
CA ASP A 55 15.82 2.79 -5.33
C ASP A 55 15.63 3.85 -6.43
N ASP A 56 14.54 3.77 -7.19
CA ASP A 56 14.23 4.69 -8.30
C ASP A 56 12.87 5.40 -8.16
N HIS A 57 12.15 5.12 -7.07
CA HIS A 57 10.82 5.65 -6.74
C HIS A 57 9.76 5.37 -7.81
N ALA A 58 9.94 4.31 -8.61
CA ALA A 58 8.96 3.90 -9.59
C ALA A 58 7.80 3.16 -8.90
N VAL A 59 6.57 3.64 -9.10
CA VAL A 59 5.36 2.95 -8.67
C VAL A 59 4.98 1.90 -9.73
N VAL A 60 4.76 0.66 -9.28
CA VAL A 60 4.39 -0.47 -10.14
C VAL A 60 3.07 -1.06 -9.66
N ILE A 61 2.16 -1.37 -10.57
CA ILE A 61 0.81 -1.87 -10.28
C ILE A 61 0.52 -3.09 -11.14
N ASN A 62 0.10 -4.19 -10.53
CA ASN A 62 -0.41 -5.37 -11.20
C ASN A 62 -1.93 -5.23 -11.43
N LEU A 63 -2.32 -4.72 -12.60
CA LEU A 63 -3.71 -4.44 -12.94
C LEU A 63 -4.59 -5.71 -13.00
N ALA A 64 -4.01 -6.85 -13.35
CA ALA A 64 -4.74 -8.12 -13.34
C ALA A 64 -5.14 -8.49 -11.90
N GLN A 65 -4.21 -8.37 -10.95
CA GLN A 65 -4.47 -8.64 -9.54
C GLN A 65 -5.39 -7.60 -8.90
N VAL A 66 -5.29 -6.32 -9.28
CA VAL A 66 -6.24 -5.27 -8.88
C VAL A 66 -7.67 -5.66 -9.25
N ALA A 67 -7.88 -6.18 -10.48
CA ALA A 67 -9.21 -6.64 -10.92
C ALA A 67 -9.66 -7.91 -10.18
N GLU A 68 -8.78 -8.88 -9.95
CA GLU A 68 -9.08 -10.09 -9.16
C GLU A 68 -9.51 -9.76 -7.73
N LEU A 69 -8.86 -8.79 -7.10
CA LEU A 69 -9.15 -8.33 -5.74
C LEU A 69 -10.31 -7.33 -5.67
N LYS A 70 -10.91 -6.98 -6.79
CA LYS A 70 -12.02 -5.99 -6.89
C LYS A 70 -11.64 -4.61 -6.35
N LEU A 71 -10.39 -4.20 -6.61
CA LEU A 71 -9.84 -2.92 -6.16
C LEU A 71 -9.92 -1.81 -7.22
N GLU A 72 -10.60 -2.05 -8.34
CA GLU A 72 -10.71 -1.09 -9.45
C GLU A 72 -11.22 0.30 -9.02
N PRO A 73 -12.12 0.44 -8.01
CA PRO A 73 -12.61 1.75 -7.57
C PRO A 73 -11.66 2.53 -6.65
N PHE A 74 -10.53 1.94 -6.25
CA PHE A 74 -9.64 2.47 -5.20
C PHE A 74 -8.30 2.98 -5.74
N ALA A 75 -8.29 3.48 -6.98
CA ALA A 75 -7.05 3.97 -7.60
C ALA A 75 -6.38 5.08 -6.78
N LEU A 76 -7.14 6.07 -6.34
CA LEU A 76 -6.62 7.20 -5.56
C LEU A 76 -6.00 6.73 -4.25
N GLU A 77 -6.69 5.85 -3.53
CA GLU A 77 -6.27 5.30 -2.24
C GLU A 77 -4.95 4.53 -2.36
N VAL A 78 -4.88 3.62 -3.34
CA VAL A 78 -3.68 2.79 -3.58
C VAL A 78 -2.50 3.64 -4.05
N LEU A 79 -2.71 4.51 -5.03
CA LEU A 79 -1.65 5.38 -5.55
C LEU A 79 -1.11 6.33 -4.47
N ALA A 80 -2.01 6.93 -3.67
CA ALA A 80 -1.61 7.79 -2.55
C ALA A 80 -0.84 6.99 -1.49
N HIS A 81 -1.21 5.72 -1.23
CA HIS A 81 -0.47 4.84 -0.32
C HIS A 81 0.96 4.62 -0.80
N GLU A 82 1.15 4.22 -2.06
CA GLU A 82 2.49 3.98 -2.61
C GLU A 82 3.37 5.24 -2.59
N ILE A 83 2.80 6.41 -2.92
CA ILE A 83 3.51 7.69 -2.78
C ILE A 83 3.91 7.95 -1.32
N GLY A 84 3.09 7.53 -0.37
CA GLY A 84 3.35 7.67 1.06
C GLY A 84 4.65 7.00 1.50
N HIS A 85 5.01 5.88 0.91
CA HIS A 85 6.29 5.23 1.19
C HIS A 85 7.50 6.08 0.80
N HIS A 86 7.39 6.94 -0.22
CA HIS A 86 8.45 7.87 -0.57
C HIS A 86 8.39 9.18 0.23
N VAL A 87 7.20 9.71 0.46
CA VAL A 87 7.06 11.06 1.05
C VAL A 87 7.08 11.04 2.58
N TYR A 88 6.69 9.91 3.19
CA TYR A 88 6.41 9.86 4.62
C TYR A 88 7.17 8.76 5.37
N CYS A 89 7.08 7.51 4.96
CA CYS A 89 7.76 6.36 5.62
C CYS A 89 7.86 5.15 4.70
N PRO A 90 9.08 4.62 4.48
CA PRO A 90 10.39 4.98 5.02
C PRO A 90 11.16 6.02 4.20
N ALA A 91 10.60 6.64 3.19
CA ALA A 91 11.10 7.63 2.26
C ALA A 91 12.09 7.08 1.22
N ASP A 92 13.18 6.45 1.63
CA ASP A 92 14.19 5.86 0.73
C ASP A 92 14.83 4.60 1.33
N LEU A 93 15.79 4.01 0.58
CA LEU A 93 16.52 2.81 1.01
C LEU A 93 17.33 3.03 2.30
N THR A 94 17.87 4.23 2.52
CA THR A 94 18.65 4.53 3.72
C THR A 94 17.78 4.54 4.96
N ASP A 95 16.62 5.20 4.88
CA ASP A 95 15.67 5.24 5.99
C ASP A 95 15.04 3.88 6.24
N ASN A 96 14.76 3.11 5.18
CA ASN A 96 14.32 1.72 5.31
C ASN A 96 15.36 0.87 6.03
N ALA A 97 16.63 0.97 5.65
CA ALA A 97 17.72 0.23 6.31
C ALA A 97 17.84 0.59 7.80
N ARG A 98 17.72 1.86 8.14
CA ARG A 98 17.72 2.33 9.55
C ARG A 98 16.52 1.78 10.33
N LEU A 99 15.34 1.77 9.74
CA LEU A 99 14.14 1.19 10.35
C LEU A 99 14.32 -0.30 10.61
N ILE A 100 14.77 -1.05 9.60
CA ILE A 100 15.01 -2.49 9.72
C ILE A 100 16.07 -2.80 10.76
N ALA A 101 17.16 -2.04 10.82
CA ALA A 101 18.21 -2.23 11.84
C ALA A 101 17.66 -2.06 13.27
N ARG A 102 16.84 -1.04 13.50
CA ARG A 102 16.18 -0.81 14.81
C ARG A 102 15.21 -1.94 15.15
N LEU A 103 14.43 -2.41 14.17
CA LEU A 103 13.50 -3.51 14.38
C LEU A 103 14.21 -4.83 14.68
N ARG A 104 15.32 -5.15 14.01
CA ARG A 104 16.16 -6.31 14.34
C ARG A 104 16.64 -6.27 15.78
N TRP A 105 17.10 -5.12 16.22
CA TRP A 105 17.53 -4.94 17.61
C TRP A 105 16.38 -5.10 18.62
N GLY A 106 15.20 -4.62 18.29
CA GLY A 106 13.98 -4.78 19.09
C GLY A 106 13.36 -6.18 19.04
N LEU A 107 13.78 -7.04 18.08
CA LEU A 107 13.24 -8.38 17.84
C LEU A 107 14.35 -9.45 17.90
N PRO A 108 15.13 -9.58 18.98
CA PRO A 108 16.38 -10.35 19.00
C PRO A 108 16.21 -11.84 18.70
N THR A 109 15.00 -12.41 18.93
CA THR A 109 14.68 -13.82 18.62
C THR A 109 13.89 -13.99 17.32
N LYS A 110 13.51 -12.88 16.65
CA LYS A 110 12.66 -12.84 15.47
C LYS A 110 13.12 -11.82 14.42
N GLU A 111 14.43 -11.65 14.28
CA GLU A 111 15.02 -10.68 13.34
C GLU A 111 14.54 -10.85 11.90
N HIS A 112 14.25 -12.08 11.47
CA HIS A 112 13.70 -12.38 10.14
C HIS A 112 12.35 -11.71 9.88
N MET A 113 11.62 -11.32 10.94
CA MET A 113 10.33 -10.62 10.84
C MET A 113 10.49 -9.10 10.68
N ALA A 114 11.71 -8.55 10.80
CA ALA A 114 11.91 -7.10 10.80
C ALA A 114 11.37 -6.43 9.54
N GLY A 115 11.53 -7.07 8.37
CA GLY A 115 10.98 -6.56 7.11
C GLY A 115 9.46 -6.45 7.13
N LEU A 116 8.78 -7.52 7.54
CA LEU A 116 7.32 -7.53 7.67
C LEU A 116 6.83 -6.49 8.68
N VAL A 117 7.43 -6.45 9.86
CA VAL A 117 7.05 -5.48 10.91
C VAL A 117 7.31 -4.05 10.46
N GLY A 118 8.41 -3.80 9.73
CA GLY A 118 8.72 -2.49 9.15
C GLY A 118 7.67 -2.03 8.14
N ASN A 119 7.24 -2.93 7.27
CA ASN A 119 6.17 -2.65 6.31
C ASN A 119 4.84 -2.35 7.02
N LEU A 120 4.42 -3.20 7.95
CA LEU A 120 3.19 -2.97 8.73
C LEU A 120 3.22 -1.64 9.50
N TYR A 121 4.39 -1.26 10.03
CA TYR A 121 4.57 0.02 10.70
C TYR A 121 4.45 1.21 9.74
N ALA A 122 5.11 1.15 8.58
CA ALA A 122 5.02 2.18 7.56
C ALA A 122 3.57 2.34 7.05
N ASP A 123 2.91 1.22 6.72
CA ASP A 123 1.52 1.18 6.29
C ASP A 123 0.58 1.78 7.33
N LEU A 124 0.81 1.51 8.63
CA LEU A 124 0.00 2.07 9.70
C LEU A 124 0.04 3.61 9.71
N LEU A 125 1.23 4.18 9.58
CA LEU A 125 1.42 5.63 9.55
C LEU A 125 0.81 6.27 8.29
N ILE A 126 1.08 5.67 7.12
CA ILE A 126 0.61 6.15 5.83
C ILE A 126 -0.91 6.10 5.78
N ASN A 127 -1.49 4.94 6.07
CA ASN A 127 -2.93 4.74 5.95
C ASN A 127 -3.73 5.57 6.95
N ASP A 128 -3.21 5.75 8.17
CA ASP A 128 -3.85 6.62 9.15
C ASP A 128 -3.89 8.08 8.69
N ARG A 129 -2.78 8.56 8.11
CA ARG A 129 -2.73 9.89 7.52
C ARG A 129 -3.68 10.05 6.33
N LEU A 130 -3.76 9.05 5.46
CA LEU A 130 -4.65 9.08 4.29
C LEU A 130 -6.12 9.01 4.71
N GLN A 131 -6.49 8.12 5.63
CA GLN A 131 -7.86 7.95 6.09
C GLN A 131 -8.36 9.16 6.87
N ARG A 132 -7.63 9.60 7.89
CA ARG A 132 -8.06 10.68 8.77
C ARG A 132 -7.67 12.08 8.28
N GLY A 133 -6.50 12.21 7.66
CA GLY A 133 -5.99 13.50 7.21
C GLY A 133 -6.54 13.94 5.86
N LEU A 134 -6.72 13.02 4.93
CA LEU A 134 -7.20 13.30 3.58
C LEU A 134 -8.62 12.78 3.30
N GLY A 135 -9.22 12.04 4.23
CA GLY A 135 -10.56 11.47 4.06
C GLY A 135 -10.66 10.39 2.98
N LEU A 136 -9.53 9.73 2.65
CA LEU A 136 -9.53 8.65 1.66
C LEU A 136 -10.14 7.36 2.25
N ARG A 137 -10.65 6.48 1.39
CA ARG A 137 -11.46 5.31 1.77
C ARG A 137 -10.62 4.07 2.09
N LEU A 138 -9.53 4.20 2.89
CA LEU A 138 -8.65 3.06 3.23
C LEU A 138 -9.40 1.94 3.96
N ALA A 139 -10.38 2.28 4.79
CA ALA A 139 -11.23 1.28 5.44
C ALA A 139 -12.00 0.41 4.43
N GLU A 140 -12.44 0.98 3.30
CA GLU A 140 -13.13 0.23 2.24
C GLU A 140 -12.15 -0.66 1.46
N VAL A 141 -10.93 -0.17 1.19
CA VAL A 141 -9.84 -0.98 0.60
C VAL A 141 -9.59 -2.22 1.46
N TYR A 142 -9.43 -2.06 2.77
CA TYR A 142 -9.20 -3.19 3.68
C TYR A 142 -10.38 -4.15 3.77
N ARG A 143 -11.62 -3.67 3.68
CA ARG A 143 -12.80 -4.57 3.58
C ARG A 143 -12.76 -5.39 2.31
N ALA A 144 -12.37 -4.80 1.19
CA ALA A 144 -12.22 -5.54 -0.08
C ALA A 144 -11.10 -6.58 0.01
N LEU A 145 -9.96 -6.25 0.61
CA LEU A 145 -8.82 -7.15 0.79
C LEU A 145 -9.10 -8.26 1.83
N GLY A 146 -9.86 -7.96 2.88
CA GLY A 146 -10.12 -8.86 4.01
C GLY A 146 -11.08 -9.99 3.71
N ALA A 147 -11.76 -10.02 2.58
CA ALA A 147 -12.78 -11.00 2.22
C ALA A 147 -12.27 -12.48 2.13
N GLY A 148 -11.05 -12.77 2.54
CA GLY A 148 -10.46 -14.13 2.56
C GLY A 148 -9.31 -14.29 3.55
N ALA A 149 -8.89 -13.24 4.23
CA ALA A 149 -7.77 -13.28 5.15
C ALA A 149 -8.24 -13.69 6.57
N GLN A 150 -7.79 -14.85 7.04
CA GLN A 150 -8.18 -15.39 8.35
C GLN A 150 -6.98 -15.63 9.28
N ASP A 151 -5.81 -15.04 9.00
CA ASP A 151 -4.69 -15.22 9.91
C ASP A 151 -4.79 -14.28 11.13
N ARG A 152 -4.17 -14.73 12.23
CA ARG A 152 -4.20 -14.00 13.52
C ARG A 152 -3.52 -12.65 13.44
N LEU A 153 -2.48 -12.50 12.61
CA LEU A 153 -1.75 -11.24 12.47
C LEU A 153 -2.63 -10.22 11.72
N TRP A 154 -3.29 -10.64 10.64
CA TRP A 154 -4.25 -9.81 9.92
C TRP A 154 -5.36 -9.31 10.84
N THR A 155 -6.00 -10.22 11.59
CA THR A 155 -7.06 -9.86 12.55
C THR A 155 -6.59 -8.82 13.55
N LEU A 156 -5.39 -9.01 14.14
CA LEU A 156 -4.81 -8.06 15.08
C LEU A 156 -4.54 -6.70 14.43
N TYR A 157 -3.96 -6.70 13.24
CA TYR A 157 -3.63 -5.50 12.49
C TYR A 157 -4.87 -4.71 12.09
N MET A 158 -5.90 -5.38 11.58
CA MET A 158 -7.19 -4.75 11.30
C MET A 158 -7.85 -4.19 12.56
N ARG A 159 -7.68 -4.85 13.71
CA ARG A 159 -8.20 -4.32 14.98
C ARG A 159 -7.53 -3.00 15.39
N VAL A 160 -6.26 -2.82 15.09
CA VAL A 160 -5.58 -1.52 15.30
C VAL A 160 -6.25 -0.41 14.47
N TYR A 161 -6.50 -0.65 13.17
CA TYR A 161 -7.21 0.32 12.32
C TYR A 161 -8.63 0.59 12.79
N GLU A 162 -9.38 -0.43 13.20
CA GLU A 162 -10.73 -0.24 13.76
C GLU A 162 -10.73 0.73 14.95
N ILE A 163 -9.74 0.61 15.84
CA ILE A 163 -9.60 1.52 16.97
C ILE A 163 -9.21 2.92 16.51
N LEU A 164 -8.19 3.06 15.65
CA LEU A 164 -7.69 4.34 15.16
C LEU A 164 -8.75 5.14 14.38
N TRP A 165 -9.58 4.42 13.60
CA TRP A 165 -10.57 5.03 12.71
C TRP A 165 -11.99 4.99 13.27
N SER A 166 -12.15 4.63 14.55
CA SER A 166 -13.45 4.53 15.22
C SER A 166 -14.45 3.66 14.46
N GLN A 167 -13.95 2.56 13.87
CA GLN A 167 -14.78 1.59 13.16
C GLN A 167 -15.36 0.57 14.14
N PRO A 168 -16.55 -0.02 13.85
CA PRO A 168 -17.09 -1.11 14.63
C PRO A 168 -16.12 -2.30 14.71
N ARG A 169 -16.08 -2.98 15.85
CA ARG A 169 -15.24 -4.16 16.03
C ARG A 169 -15.61 -5.25 15.03
N GLY A 170 -14.60 -5.83 14.36
CA GLY A 170 -14.77 -6.86 13.34
C GLY A 170 -15.20 -6.35 11.98
N SER A 171 -15.32 -5.03 11.78
CA SER A 171 -15.75 -4.47 10.50
C SER A 171 -14.69 -4.50 9.39
N LEU A 172 -13.42 -4.69 9.75
CA LEU A 172 -12.29 -4.80 8.83
C LEU A 172 -11.67 -6.19 8.82
N ALA A 173 -11.82 -6.95 9.91
CA ALA A 173 -11.18 -8.25 10.06
C ALA A 173 -12.05 -9.44 9.59
N GLY A 174 -13.32 -9.21 9.26
CA GLY A 174 -14.28 -10.26 8.90
C GLY A 174 -14.86 -10.98 10.11
#